data_41e33e08435d9ed4287639204aac862a
#
_entry.id   41e33e08435d9ed4287639204aac862a
#
_cell.length_a   1.000
_cell.length_b   1.000
_cell.length_c   1.000
_cell.angle_alpha   90.00
_cell.angle_beta   90.00
_cell.angle_gamma   90.00
#
_symmetry.space_group_name_H-M   'P 1'
#
loop_
_entity.id
_entity.type
_entity.pdbx_description
1 polymer ?
#
loop_
_entity_poly.entity_id
_entity_poly.type
_entity_poly.pdbx_seq_one_letter_code
_entity_poly.pdbx_strand_id
1 'polypeptide(L)'
;MAGEPGKDVAALEQEKEAAMAPAAAAAAFEAAALPVSMVLVQVFTMVMLVLSKLALNTGMRPFVLLVYRNLIAAAAVAPLAIIFERKMWRKLNLVVWGWISINATFGVVLAMGLYYYGLRATSAAYSVNFLNLIPIVTFAIALLLRAEKLALGKWPDRMKLLGAVTCVGGTMVVSLIKGRLLHLWPTHLLRYASASPPASSAGGGAHHSMVAGTLFLCGSCLSYALWFTVQVRLAKAFPSRYWATTLTCAMGSMQSFVVGVFLSHNKAEWKLKWDLQLLTVVYSGVFNTGITFVLISWAISRRGPIYPPMFNSLSLIITTVVDSVLLGTSIYLGSVLGTLLIIVGLYAFLWGKSKELQLATAAQKQTGEQVAPAPAPAAPPRQRGGGEMA
;
A
#
# COMPACT_ATOMS: atom_id res chain seq x y z
N MET A 1 41.95 -44.42 32.28
CA MET A 1 40.56 -43.85 32.36
C MET A 1 40.28 -43.16 31.02
N ALA A 2 39.70 -43.90 30.11
CA ALA A 2 39.29 -43.35 28.81
C ALA A 2 37.84 -42.82 28.98
N GLY A 3 37.65 -41.50 28.88
CA GLY A 3 36.33 -40.88 28.88
C GLY A 3 35.58 -41.31 27.63
N GLU A 4 34.34 -41.71 27.78
CA GLU A 4 33.45 -42.18 26.70
C GLU A 4 33.20 -41.05 25.69
N PRO A 5 33.66 -41.15 24.45
CA PRO A 5 33.50 -40.08 23.43
C PRO A 5 32.05 -39.83 23.02
N GLY A 6 31.11 -40.68 23.45
CA GLY A 6 29.68 -40.53 23.13
C GLY A 6 28.91 -39.53 24.00
N LYS A 7 29.39 -39.25 25.23
CA LYS A 7 28.71 -38.30 26.14
C LYS A 7 28.97 -36.85 25.76
N ASP A 8 30.17 -36.56 25.27
CA ASP A 8 30.54 -35.21 24.84
C ASP A 8 29.82 -34.79 23.54
N VAL A 9 29.58 -35.76 22.63
CA VAL A 9 28.84 -35.52 21.39
C VAL A 9 27.35 -35.28 21.69
N ALA A 10 26.74 -36.07 22.59
CA ALA A 10 25.33 -35.86 22.98
C ALA A 10 25.11 -34.54 23.74
N ALA A 11 26.09 -34.13 24.58
CA ALA A 11 26.03 -32.82 25.25
C ALA A 11 26.14 -31.64 24.27
N LEU A 12 27.00 -31.74 23.26
CA LEU A 12 27.16 -30.74 22.19
C LEU A 12 25.93 -30.67 21.28
N GLU A 13 25.25 -31.78 21.01
CA GLU A 13 24.00 -31.81 20.27
C GLU A 13 22.85 -31.19 21.07
N GLN A 14 22.73 -31.49 22.36
CA GLN A 14 21.75 -30.83 23.25
C GLN A 14 21.99 -29.34 23.40
N GLU A 15 23.23 -28.90 23.49
CA GLU A 15 23.56 -27.46 23.54
C GLU A 15 23.26 -26.77 22.23
N LYS A 16 23.46 -27.39 21.08
CA LYS A 16 23.05 -26.88 19.76
C LYS A 16 21.53 -26.84 19.61
N GLU A 17 20.80 -27.87 20.03
CA GLU A 17 19.33 -27.85 20.02
C GLU A 17 18.76 -26.77 20.94
N ALA A 18 19.31 -26.63 22.15
CA ALA A 18 18.91 -25.58 23.10
C ALA A 18 19.21 -24.18 22.56
N ALA A 19 20.29 -23.96 21.83
CA ALA A 19 20.62 -22.71 21.18
C ALA A 19 19.76 -22.45 19.93
N MET A 20 19.31 -23.47 19.20
CA MET A 20 18.47 -23.35 18.01
C MET A 20 16.98 -23.18 18.35
N ALA A 21 16.51 -23.68 19.48
CA ALA A 21 15.09 -23.59 19.87
C ALA A 21 14.54 -22.15 19.93
N PRO A 22 15.21 -21.15 20.53
CA PRO A 22 14.72 -19.78 20.54
C PRO A 22 14.73 -19.14 19.15
N ALA A 23 15.68 -19.50 18.28
CA ALA A 23 15.71 -19.00 16.91
C ALA A 23 14.58 -19.59 16.06
N ALA A 24 14.27 -20.88 16.23
CA ALA A 24 13.16 -21.55 15.57
C ALA A 24 11.80 -21.00 16.06
N ALA A 25 11.65 -20.76 17.36
CA ALA A 25 10.44 -20.14 17.92
C ALA A 25 10.26 -18.70 17.42
N ALA A 26 11.32 -17.91 17.35
CA ALA A 26 11.28 -16.55 16.78
C ALA A 26 10.90 -16.57 15.29
N ALA A 27 11.45 -17.50 14.51
CA ALA A 27 11.10 -17.67 13.10
C ALA A 27 9.64 -18.10 12.90
N ALA A 28 9.14 -19.02 13.73
CA ALA A 28 7.74 -19.46 13.71
C ALA A 28 6.80 -18.32 14.11
N PHE A 29 7.14 -17.54 15.14
CA PHE A 29 6.40 -16.34 15.54
C PHE A 29 6.36 -15.32 14.40
N GLU A 30 7.50 -15.04 13.77
CA GLU A 30 7.57 -14.09 12.65
C GLU A 30 6.77 -14.58 11.44
N ALA A 31 6.80 -15.88 11.13
CA ALA A 31 6.04 -16.50 10.05
C ALA A 31 4.51 -16.33 10.24
N ALA A 32 4.02 -16.38 11.48
CA ALA A 32 2.62 -16.15 11.82
C ALA A 32 2.29 -14.65 11.95
N ALA A 33 3.17 -13.86 12.55
CA ALA A 33 2.94 -12.43 12.79
C ALA A 33 2.88 -11.60 11.50
N LEU A 34 3.63 -11.98 10.46
CA LEU A 34 3.62 -11.26 9.17
C LEU A 34 2.25 -11.27 8.49
N PRO A 35 1.60 -12.41 8.22
CA PRO A 35 0.26 -12.40 7.62
C PRO A 35 -0.77 -11.74 8.53
N VAL A 36 -0.70 -11.95 9.86
CA VAL A 36 -1.61 -11.29 10.82
C VAL A 36 -1.46 -9.78 10.77
N SER A 37 -0.23 -9.25 10.72
CA SER A 37 0.00 -7.81 10.58
C SER A 37 -0.58 -7.25 9.28
N MET A 38 -0.52 -7.98 8.17
CA MET A 38 -1.12 -7.56 6.91
C MET A 38 -2.65 -7.58 6.96
N VAL A 39 -3.26 -8.58 7.59
CA VAL A 39 -4.72 -8.60 7.85
C VAL A 39 -5.11 -7.40 8.70
N LEU A 40 -4.37 -7.09 9.76
CA LEU A 40 -4.61 -5.93 10.61
C LEU A 40 -4.52 -4.60 9.85
N VAL A 41 -3.55 -4.46 8.95
CA VAL A 41 -3.44 -3.32 8.02
C VAL A 41 -4.70 -3.18 7.18
N GLN A 42 -5.25 -4.27 6.64
CA GLN A 42 -6.48 -4.21 5.85
C GLN A 42 -7.71 -3.82 6.71
N VAL A 43 -7.77 -4.30 7.95
CA VAL A 43 -8.81 -3.87 8.91
C VAL A 43 -8.69 -2.37 9.21
N PHE A 44 -7.49 -1.85 9.48
CA PHE A 44 -7.28 -0.42 9.70
C PHE A 44 -7.69 0.41 8.48
N THR A 45 -7.34 -0.06 7.29
CA THR A 45 -7.70 0.61 6.03
C THR A 45 -9.21 0.61 5.82
N MET A 46 -9.89 -0.50 6.09
CA MET A 46 -11.35 -0.61 5.98
C MET A 46 -12.06 0.32 6.96
N VAL A 47 -11.68 0.31 8.24
CA VAL A 47 -12.28 1.20 9.26
C VAL A 47 -12.06 2.67 8.87
N MET A 48 -10.85 3.04 8.42
CA MET A 48 -10.55 4.37 7.91
C MET A 48 -11.49 4.77 6.76
N LEU A 49 -11.71 3.85 5.83
CA LEU A 49 -12.54 4.11 4.66
C LEU A 49 -14.00 4.36 5.03
N VAL A 50 -14.56 3.51 5.91
CA VAL A 50 -15.93 3.65 6.42
C VAL A 50 -16.09 4.96 7.20
N LEU A 51 -15.18 5.23 8.14
CA LEU A 51 -15.18 6.49 8.91
C LEU A 51 -15.08 7.71 7.98
N SER A 52 -14.20 7.67 6.99
CA SER A 52 -14.07 8.74 6.00
C SER A 52 -15.35 8.94 5.20
N LYS A 53 -16.02 7.85 4.78
CA LYS A 53 -17.31 7.93 4.07
C LYS A 53 -18.38 8.55 4.96
N LEU A 54 -18.48 8.13 6.21
CA LEU A 54 -19.43 8.70 7.18
C LEU A 54 -19.15 10.20 7.43
N ALA A 55 -17.88 10.58 7.65
CA ALA A 55 -17.49 11.97 7.85
C ALA A 55 -17.80 12.85 6.63
N LEU A 56 -17.59 12.34 5.42
CA LEU A 56 -17.95 13.04 4.18
C LEU A 56 -19.47 13.18 4.03
N ASN A 57 -20.24 12.16 4.43
CA ASN A 57 -21.71 12.20 4.41
C ASN A 57 -22.29 13.20 5.44
N THR A 58 -21.62 13.43 6.59
CA THR A 58 -21.99 14.46 7.56
C THR A 58 -21.64 15.88 7.12
N GLY A 59 -21.15 16.06 5.89
CA GLY A 59 -20.88 17.38 5.29
C GLY A 59 -19.43 17.83 5.38
N MET A 60 -18.52 17.00 5.92
CA MET A 60 -17.10 17.33 5.93
C MET A 60 -16.54 17.46 4.52
N ARG A 61 -15.78 18.53 4.26
CA ARG A 61 -15.15 18.74 2.95
C ARG A 61 -13.93 17.83 2.77
N PRO A 62 -13.71 17.25 1.58
CA PRO A 62 -12.57 16.37 1.31
C PRO A 62 -11.21 16.98 1.65
N PHE A 63 -10.96 18.24 1.29
CA PHE A 63 -9.69 18.91 1.59
C PHE A 63 -9.50 19.23 3.06
N VAL A 64 -10.56 19.53 3.82
CA VAL A 64 -10.49 19.69 5.27
C VAL A 64 -10.05 18.38 5.94
N LEU A 65 -10.67 17.26 5.55
CA LEU A 65 -10.26 15.92 6.01
C LEU A 65 -8.79 15.64 5.68
N LEU A 66 -8.33 15.97 4.46
CA LEU A 66 -6.94 15.75 4.04
C LEU A 66 -5.94 16.57 4.87
N VAL A 67 -6.22 17.84 5.11
CA VAL A 67 -5.34 18.73 5.90
C VAL A 67 -5.12 18.15 7.29
N TYR A 68 -6.19 17.92 8.04
CA TYR A 68 -6.09 17.44 9.41
C TYR A 68 -5.52 16.03 9.51
N ARG A 69 -5.93 15.12 8.64
CA ARG A 69 -5.40 13.76 8.57
C ARG A 69 -3.89 13.75 8.35
N ASN A 70 -3.41 14.49 7.34
CA ASN A 70 -1.97 14.51 7.03
C ASN A 70 -1.15 15.24 8.09
N LEU A 71 -1.71 16.26 8.75
CA LEU A 71 -1.07 16.93 9.88
C LEU A 71 -0.86 15.96 11.06
N ILE A 72 -1.92 15.22 11.43
CA ILE A 72 -1.83 14.21 12.50
C ILE A 72 -0.90 13.07 12.09
N ALA A 73 -0.94 12.63 10.82
CA ALA A 73 -0.01 11.63 10.31
C ALA A 73 1.45 12.09 10.40
N ALA A 74 1.74 13.33 10.02
CA ALA A 74 3.07 13.91 10.17
C ALA A 74 3.52 13.93 11.64
N ALA A 75 2.64 14.36 12.55
CA ALA A 75 2.92 14.37 13.99
C ALA A 75 3.13 12.97 14.57
N ALA A 76 2.38 11.96 14.10
CA ALA A 76 2.51 10.57 14.55
C ALA A 76 3.79 9.88 14.08
N VAL A 77 4.26 10.20 12.85
CA VAL A 77 5.48 9.59 12.27
C VAL A 77 6.75 10.38 12.64
N ALA A 78 6.65 11.68 12.93
CA ALA A 78 7.78 12.53 13.29
C ALA A 78 8.65 11.98 14.45
N PRO A 79 8.09 11.46 15.55
CA PRO A 79 8.90 10.86 16.63
C PRO A 79 9.75 9.69 16.14
N LEU A 80 9.20 8.84 15.25
CA LEU A 80 9.93 7.71 14.66
C LEU A 80 11.09 8.21 13.78
N ALA A 81 10.86 9.26 12.99
CA ALA A 81 11.89 9.89 12.19
C ALA A 81 13.04 10.45 13.05
N ILE A 82 12.71 11.10 14.17
CA ILE A 82 13.68 11.66 15.10
C ILE A 82 14.49 10.56 15.82
N ILE A 83 13.84 9.47 16.22
CA ILE A 83 14.49 8.39 16.97
C ILE A 83 15.36 7.54 16.03
N PHE A 84 14.83 7.09 14.90
CA PHE A 84 15.49 6.12 14.02
C PHE A 84 16.39 6.74 12.95
N GLU A 85 16.09 7.96 12.47
CA GLU A 85 16.76 8.54 11.30
C GLU A 85 17.28 9.97 11.57
N ARG A 86 17.67 10.28 12.80
CA ARG A 86 18.10 11.64 13.25
C ARG A 86 19.16 12.30 12.34
N LYS A 87 20.10 11.51 11.82
CA LYS A 87 21.18 12.04 10.98
C LYS A 87 20.73 12.43 9.56
N MET A 88 19.61 11.93 9.10
CA MET A 88 19.11 12.12 7.74
C MET A 88 18.57 13.55 7.51
N TRP A 89 18.15 14.24 8.57
CA TRP A 89 17.72 15.64 8.49
C TRP A 89 18.76 16.56 7.83
N ARG A 90 20.06 16.30 8.06
CA ARG A 90 21.16 17.10 7.50
C ARG A 90 21.36 16.90 6.00
N LYS A 91 20.76 15.88 5.40
CA LYS A 91 20.85 15.59 3.95
C LYS A 91 19.76 16.28 3.13
N LEU A 92 18.89 17.05 3.77
CA LEU A 92 17.85 17.81 3.08
C LEU A 92 18.50 18.96 2.29
N ASN A 93 18.31 18.94 0.98
CA ASN A 93 18.72 20.00 0.05
C ASN A 93 17.50 20.47 -0.77
N LEU A 94 17.65 21.52 -1.53
CA LEU A 94 16.58 22.12 -2.32
C LEU A 94 15.97 21.11 -3.33
N VAL A 95 16.79 20.23 -3.90
CA VAL A 95 16.35 19.20 -4.84
C VAL A 95 15.43 18.17 -4.14
N VAL A 96 15.79 17.75 -2.91
CA VAL A 96 14.96 16.84 -2.09
C VAL A 96 13.64 17.51 -1.73
N TRP A 97 13.64 18.79 -1.35
CA TRP A 97 12.42 19.56 -1.11
C TRP A 97 11.53 19.63 -2.35
N GLY A 98 12.12 19.82 -3.54
CA GLY A 98 11.39 19.76 -4.81
C GLY A 98 10.73 18.40 -5.03
N TRP A 99 11.46 17.30 -4.82
CA TRP A 99 10.89 15.94 -4.94
C TRP A 99 9.80 15.67 -3.90
N ILE A 100 9.95 16.13 -2.65
CA ILE A 100 8.93 16.01 -1.59
C ILE A 100 7.68 16.79 -1.99
N SER A 101 7.83 18.02 -2.51
CA SER A 101 6.69 18.83 -2.97
C SER A 101 5.92 18.17 -4.10
N ILE A 102 6.62 17.68 -5.14
CA ILE A 102 6.01 16.94 -6.26
C ILE A 102 5.33 15.66 -5.76
N ASN A 103 6.00 14.92 -4.85
CA ASN A 103 5.45 13.72 -4.24
C ASN A 103 4.15 14.00 -3.47
N ALA A 104 4.10 15.08 -2.70
CA ALA A 104 2.92 15.52 -1.97
C ALA A 104 1.79 15.97 -2.91
N THR A 105 2.10 16.68 -3.99
CA THR A 105 1.12 17.10 -5.00
C THR A 105 0.43 15.90 -5.64
N PHE A 106 1.20 14.94 -6.15
CA PHE A 106 0.60 13.77 -6.81
C PHE A 106 -0.03 12.80 -5.82
N GLY A 107 0.59 12.53 -4.66
CA GLY A 107 0.12 11.52 -3.70
C GLY A 107 -0.99 12.01 -2.79
N VAL A 108 -0.92 13.25 -2.31
CA VAL A 108 -1.87 13.77 -1.33
C VAL A 108 -2.94 14.61 -2.01
N VAL A 109 -2.56 15.67 -2.72
CA VAL A 109 -3.52 16.64 -3.25
C VAL A 109 -4.35 16.03 -4.38
N LEU A 110 -3.68 15.48 -5.40
CA LEU A 110 -4.39 14.94 -6.58
C LEU A 110 -4.94 13.54 -6.28
N ALA A 111 -4.10 12.56 -5.90
CA ALA A 111 -4.56 11.19 -5.74
C ALA A 111 -5.62 11.06 -4.64
N MET A 112 -5.32 11.49 -3.40
CA MET A 112 -6.28 11.39 -2.30
C MET A 112 -7.42 12.42 -2.41
N GLY A 113 -7.15 13.63 -2.92
CA GLY A 113 -8.18 14.64 -3.13
C GLY A 113 -9.27 14.13 -4.08
N LEU A 114 -8.89 13.69 -5.27
CA LEU A 114 -9.82 13.11 -6.25
C LEU A 114 -10.49 11.84 -5.70
N TYR A 115 -9.74 11.00 -4.95
CA TYR A 115 -10.30 9.81 -4.32
C TYR A 115 -11.44 10.15 -3.35
N TYR A 116 -11.28 11.14 -2.48
CA TYR A 116 -12.33 11.53 -1.54
C TYR A 116 -13.53 12.20 -2.21
N TYR A 117 -13.34 12.92 -3.31
CA TYR A 117 -14.46 13.41 -4.12
C TYR A 117 -15.20 12.23 -4.77
N GLY A 118 -14.47 11.25 -5.31
CA GLY A 118 -15.05 10.02 -5.84
C GLY A 118 -15.78 9.22 -4.77
N LEU A 119 -15.16 9.02 -3.59
CA LEU A 119 -15.75 8.33 -2.44
C LEU A 119 -17.04 9.02 -1.96
N ARG A 120 -17.08 10.36 -1.95
CA ARG A 120 -18.29 11.10 -1.58
C ARG A 120 -19.44 10.87 -2.56
N ALA A 121 -19.14 10.79 -3.85
CA ALA A 121 -20.12 10.60 -4.92
C ALA A 121 -20.53 9.14 -5.15
N THR A 122 -19.78 8.16 -4.59
CA THR A 122 -19.99 6.73 -4.78
C THR A 122 -20.09 5.99 -3.45
N SER A 123 -19.97 4.63 -3.45
CA SER A 123 -19.88 3.84 -2.22
C SER A 123 -18.41 3.53 -1.85
N ALA A 124 -18.19 3.11 -0.60
CA ALA A 124 -16.88 2.70 -0.13
C ALA A 124 -16.36 1.48 -0.90
N ALA A 125 -17.20 0.46 -1.08
CA ALA A 125 -16.86 -0.73 -1.86
C ALA A 125 -16.51 -0.41 -3.32
N TYR A 126 -17.30 0.48 -3.96
CA TYR A 126 -17.03 0.92 -5.33
C TYR A 126 -15.68 1.62 -5.46
N SER A 127 -15.35 2.50 -4.52
CA SER A 127 -14.08 3.25 -4.52
C SER A 127 -12.87 2.33 -4.33
N VAL A 128 -12.98 1.28 -3.50
CA VAL A 128 -11.89 0.30 -3.27
C VAL A 128 -11.59 -0.51 -4.54
N ASN A 129 -12.59 -0.78 -5.38
CA ASN A 129 -12.36 -1.45 -6.67
C ASN A 129 -11.33 -0.68 -7.52
N PHE A 130 -11.42 0.65 -7.54
CA PHE A 130 -10.46 1.50 -8.27
C PHE A 130 -9.06 1.50 -7.65
N LEU A 131 -8.93 1.39 -6.32
CA LEU A 131 -7.61 1.27 -5.68
C LEU A 131 -6.87 -0.01 -6.12
N ASN A 132 -7.59 -1.10 -6.39
CA ASN A 132 -6.99 -2.33 -6.89
C ASN A 132 -6.53 -2.25 -8.36
N LEU A 133 -6.95 -1.22 -9.10
CA LEU A 133 -6.43 -0.94 -10.45
C LEU A 133 -5.09 -0.20 -10.45
N ILE A 134 -4.70 0.41 -9.34
CA ILE A 134 -3.47 1.23 -9.27
C ILE A 134 -2.23 0.48 -9.76
N PRO A 135 -1.93 -0.78 -9.33
CA PRO A 135 -0.76 -1.50 -9.83
C PRO A 135 -0.77 -1.69 -11.35
N ILE A 136 -1.95 -1.89 -11.92
CA ILE A 136 -2.16 -2.11 -13.35
C ILE A 136 -1.94 -0.83 -14.13
N VAL A 137 -2.52 0.29 -13.66
CA VAL A 137 -2.31 1.61 -14.26
C VAL A 137 -0.85 2.02 -14.17
N THR A 138 -0.18 1.72 -13.03
CA THR A 138 1.27 1.96 -12.85
C THR A 138 2.09 1.17 -13.86
N PHE A 139 1.75 -0.10 -14.07
CA PHE A 139 2.38 -0.94 -15.08
C PHE A 139 2.14 -0.43 -16.51
N ALA A 140 0.91 0.00 -16.85
CA ALA A 140 0.60 0.61 -18.13
C ALA A 140 1.42 1.88 -18.40
N ILE A 141 1.55 2.75 -17.39
CA ILE A 141 2.39 3.95 -17.50
C ILE A 141 3.87 3.57 -17.66
N ALA A 142 4.36 2.57 -16.92
CA ALA A 142 5.74 2.08 -17.05
C ALA A 142 6.04 1.53 -18.46
N LEU A 143 5.06 0.87 -19.10
CA LEU A 143 5.15 0.44 -20.49
C LEU A 143 5.18 1.64 -21.46
N LEU A 144 4.30 2.61 -21.29
CA LEU A 144 4.24 3.83 -22.12
C LEU A 144 5.55 4.62 -22.03
N LEU A 145 6.12 4.74 -20.83
CA LEU A 145 7.41 5.41 -20.59
C LEU A 145 8.61 4.54 -21.00
N ARG A 146 8.40 3.36 -21.56
CA ARG A 146 9.44 2.38 -21.90
C ARG A 146 10.37 2.01 -20.73
N ALA A 147 9.89 2.20 -19.50
CA ALA A 147 10.60 1.83 -18.28
C ALA A 147 10.54 0.31 -18.03
N GLU A 148 9.50 -0.36 -18.51
CA GLU A 148 9.37 -1.82 -18.54
C GLU A 148 9.27 -2.31 -20.00
N LYS A 149 9.86 -3.48 -20.28
CA LYS A 149 9.77 -4.17 -21.59
C LYS A 149 8.85 -5.37 -21.41
N LEU A 150 7.81 -5.44 -22.23
CA LEU A 150 6.90 -6.59 -22.25
C LEU A 150 7.44 -7.64 -23.22
N ALA A 151 8.03 -8.70 -22.70
CA ALA A 151 8.47 -9.84 -23.51
C ALA A 151 7.37 -10.91 -23.54
N LEU A 152 6.40 -10.76 -24.45
CA LEU A 152 5.25 -11.68 -24.58
C LEU A 152 5.66 -13.16 -24.80
N GLY A 153 6.93 -13.43 -25.11
CA GLY A 153 7.48 -14.78 -25.15
C GLY A 153 7.63 -15.44 -23.79
N LYS A 154 7.67 -14.68 -22.69
CA LYS A 154 7.86 -15.20 -21.33
C LYS A 154 6.52 -15.39 -20.64
N TRP A 155 6.35 -16.53 -19.96
CA TRP A 155 5.14 -16.85 -19.21
C TRP A 155 4.75 -15.81 -18.15
N PRO A 156 5.67 -15.26 -17.32
CA PRO A 156 5.34 -14.22 -16.34
C PRO A 156 4.73 -12.96 -16.96
N ASP A 157 5.22 -12.53 -18.14
CA ASP A 157 4.71 -11.34 -18.82
C ASP A 157 3.31 -11.55 -19.39
N ARG A 158 3.02 -12.76 -19.88
CA ARG A 158 1.65 -13.14 -20.31
C ARG A 158 0.68 -13.11 -19.13
N MET A 159 1.09 -13.61 -17.96
CA MET A 159 0.26 -13.59 -16.75
C MET A 159 0.02 -12.15 -16.23
N LYS A 160 1.02 -11.27 -16.31
CA LYS A 160 0.82 -9.83 -16.00
C LYS A 160 -0.22 -9.21 -16.93
N LEU A 161 -0.10 -9.42 -18.22
CA LEU A 161 -1.05 -8.87 -19.19
C LEU A 161 -2.46 -9.43 -19.00
N LEU A 162 -2.60 -10.76 -18.86
CA LEU A 162 -3.88 -11.40 -18.60
C LEU A 162 -4.52 -10.89 -17.32
N GLY A 163 -3.74 -10.81 -16.23
CA GLY A 163 -4.18 -10.26 -14.96
C GLY A 163 -4.66 -8.81 -15.07
N ALA A 164 -3.91 -7.98 -15.80
CA ALA A 164 -4.28 -6.59 -16.05
C ALA A 164 -5.61 -6.46 -16.80
N VAL A 165 -5.77 -7.19 -17.90
CA VAL A 165 -7.02 -7.19 -18.71
C VAL A 165 -8.19 -7.68 -17.88
N THR A 166 -8.01 -8.75 -17.08
CA THR A 166 -9.06 -9.30 -16.23
C THR A 166 -9.48 -8.29 -15.13
N CYS A 167 -8.53 -7.57 -14.51
CA CYS A 167 -8.86 -6.53 -13.54
C CYS A 167 -9.64 -5.36 -14.15
N VAL A 168 -9.20 -4.86 -15.31
CA VAL A 168 -9.90 -3.77 -16.00
C VAL A 168 -11.30 -4.22 -16.40
N GLY A 169 -11.43 -5.43 -16.95
CA GLY A 169 -12.73 -6.04 -17.27
C GLY A 169 -13.62 -6.16 -16.04
N GLY A 170 -13.08 -6.63 -14.90
CA GLY A 170 -13.80 -6.72 -13.63
C GLY A 170 -14.31 -5.35 -13.16
N THR A 171 -13.49 -4.30 -13.24
CA THR A 171 -13.90 -2.93 -12.88
C THR A 171 -14.98 -2.39 -13.81
N MET A 172 -14.92 -2.70 -15.10
CA MET A 172 -15.99 -2.35 -16.05
C MET A 172 -17.29 -3.08 -15.70
N VAL A 173 -17.23 -4.37 -15.33
CA VAL A 173 -18.40 -5.13 -14.88
C VAL A 173 -19.03 -4.47 -13.65
N VAL A 174 -18.24 -4.11 -12.62
CA VAL A 174 -18.74 -3.40 -11.43
C VAL A 174 -19.39 -2.06 -11.80
N SER A 175 -18.81 -1.34 -12.75
CA SER A 175 -19.25 0.01 -13.10
C SER A 175 -20.49 0.04 -14.01
N LEU A 176 -20.60 -0.89 -14.95
CA LEU A 176 -21.59 -0.87 -16.01
C LEU A 176 -22.74 -1.88 -15.76
N ILE A 177 -22.47 -3.01 -15.13
CA ILE A 177 -23.44 -4.11 -14.96
C ILE A 177 -23.95 -4.13 -13.51
N LYS A 178 -25.14 -3.56 -13.28
CA LYS A 178 -25.79 -3.67 -11.96
C LYS A 178 -26.34 -5.09 -11.72
N GLY A 179 -27.05 -5.67 -12.67
CA GLY A 179 -27.68 -6.98 -12.55
C GLY A 179 -28.79 -7.04 -11.50
N ARG A 180 -29.07 -8.24 -10.96
CA ARG A 180 -30.09 -8.47 -9.93
C ARG A 180 -29.59 -7.99 -8.57
N LEU A 181 -30.47 -7.41 -7.78
CA LEU A 181 -30.23 -7.01 -6.40
C LEU A 181 -30.20 -8.26 -5.52
N LEU A 182 -29.13 -8.43 -4.77
CA LEU A 182 -28.94 -9.55 -3.86
C LEU A 182 -29.32 -9.09 -2.44
N HIS A 183 -30.41 -9.60 -1.89
CA HIS A 183 -30.80 -9.40 -0.49
C HIS A 183 -30.12 -10.49 0.36
N LEU A 184 -28.89 -10.24 0.81
CA LEU A 184 -28.15 -11.23 1.60
C LEU A 184 -28.46 -11.15 3.10
N TRP A 185 -28.83 -9.96 3.60
CA TRP A 185 -29.17 -9.70 5.01
C TRP A 185 -30.13 -8.52 5.15
N PRO A 186 -30.87 -8.42 6.30
CA PRO A 186 -31.67 -7.23 6.61
C PRO A 186 -30.71 -6.04 6.83
N THR A 187 -30.73 -5.12 5.88
CA THR A 187 -29.90 -3.91 5.86
C THR A 187 -30.41 -2.89 6.87
N HIS A 188 -29.51 -2.09 7.45
CA HIS A 188 -29.68 -0.93 8.33
C HIS A 188 -29.37 -1.13 9.83
N LEU A 189 -28.14 -1.57 10.15
CA LEU A 189 -27.68 -1.54 11.54
C LEU A 189 -27.36 -0.10 12.01
N LEU A 190 -26.91 0.78 11.11
CA LEU A 190 -26.69 2.20 11.42
C LEU A 190 -27.71 3.07 10.68
N ARG A 191 -28.79 3.39 11.38
CA ARG A 191 -29.83 4.34 10.92
C ARG A 191 -29.34 5.77 10.75
N TYR A 192 -28.07 6.05 11.04
CA TYR A 192 -27.45 7.37 11.04
C TYR A 192 -27.08 7.90 9.63
N ALA A 193 -27.04 7.03 8.63
CA ALA A 193 -26.53 7.40 7.32
C ALA A 193 -27.60 7.73 6.26
N SER A 194 -28.89 7.65 6.58
CA SER A 194 -29.96 7.92 5.63
C SER A 194 -30.46 9.37 5.68
N ALA A 195 -29.55 10.32 5.70
CA ALA A 195 -29.79 11.62 5.08
C ALA A 195 -29.33 11.52 3.61
N SER A 196 -29.78 10.51 2.90
CA SER A 196 -29.91 10.59 1.46
C SER A 196 -30.90 11.72 1.19
N PRO A 197 -30.62 12.69 0.32
CA PRO A 197 -31.63 13.64 -0.12
C PRO A 197 -32.83 12.81 -0.60
N PRO A 198 -34.06 13.22 -0.33
CA PRO A 198 -35.24 12.45 -0.72
C PRO A 198 -35.13 12.16 -2.21
N ALA A 199 -35.34 10.89 -2.56
CA ALA A 199 -35.45 10.46 -3.95
C ALA A 199 -36.76 10.99 -4.53
N SER A 200 -36.81 12.30 -4.69
CA SER A 200 -37.85 13.02 -5.39
C SER A 200 -37.18 14.05 -6.27
N SER A 201 -36.77 13.61 -7.40
CA SER A 201 -36.80 14.31 -8.69
C SER A 201 -35.79 13.67 -9.66
N ALA A 202 -36.33 13.12 -10.70
CA ALA A 202 -35.75 12.88 -12.01
C ALA A 202 -34.43 12.05 -12.07
N GLY A 203 -34.52 10.91 -12.71
CA GLY A 203 -33.46 9.94 -13.04
C GLY A 203 -32.17 10.45 -13.72
N GLY A 204 -31.96 11.74 -13.83
CA GLY A 204 -30.77 12.36 -14.41
C GLY A 204 -29.69 12.72 -13.38
N GLY A 205 -30.07 13.26 -12.21
CA GLY A 205 -29.10 13.81 -11.24
C GLY A 205 -28.24 12.77 -10.54
N ALA A 206 -28.81 11.63 -10.16
CA ALA A 206 -28.09 10.56 -9.50
C ALA A 206 -27.09 9.85 -10.44
N HIS A 207 -27.45 9.70 -11.71
CA HIS A 207 -26.56 9.14 -12.73
C HIS A 207 -25.39 10.06 -13.04
N HIS A 208 -25.66 11.37 -13.13
CA HIS A 208 -24.61 12.37 -13.35
C HIS A 208 -23.59 12.44 -12.20
N SER A 209 -24.04 12.31 -10.94
CA SER A 209 -23.14 12.30 -9.77
C SER A 209 -22.27 11.03 -9.73
N MET A 210 -22.80 9.88 -10.15
CA MET A 210 -22.05 8.63 -10.19
C MET A 210 -20.98 8.62 -11.31
N VAL A 211 -21.30 9.14 -12.48
CA VAL A 211 -20.34 9.32 -13.59
C VAL A 211 -19.21 10.26 -13.17
N ALA A 212 -19.53 11.40 -12.57
CA ALA A 212 -18.54 12.33 -12.04
C ALA A 212 -17.65 11.66 -10.97
N GLY A 213 -18.25 10.89 -10.05
CA GLY A 213 -17.50 10.12 -9.05
C GLY A 213 -16.54 9.10 -9.67
N THR A 214 -16.97 8.40 -10.72
CA THR A 214 -16.13 7.46 -11.47
C THR A 214 -14.96 8.17 -12.15
N LEU A 215 -15.18 9.32 -12.76
CA LEU A 215 -14.11 10.12 -13.38
C LEU A 215 -13.09 10.60 -12.33
N PHE A 216 -13.53 11.02 -11.15
CA PHE A 216 -12.64 11.37 -10.05
C PHE A 216 -11.81 10.16 -9.59
N LEU A 217 -12.40 8.97 -9.51
CA LEU A 217 -11.68 7.74 -9.14
C LEU A 217 -10.66 7.34 -10.22
N CYS A 218 -10.99 7.45 -11.50
CA CYS A 218 -10.03 7.23 -12.60
C CYS A 218 -8.86 8.22 -12.52
N GLY A 219 -9.13 9.51 -12.34
CA GLY A 219 -8.11 10.54 -12.16
C GLY A 219 -7.23 10.29 -10.93
N SER A 220 -7.83 9.79 -9.83
CA SER A 220 -7.12 9.35 -8.64
C SER A 220 -6.15 8.21 -8.95
N CYS A 221 -6.58 7.16 -9.67
CA CYS A 221 -5.72 6.04 -10.06
C CYS A 221 -4.52 6.48 -10.88
N LEU A 222 -4.74 7.37 -11.86
CA LEU A 222 -3.64 7.95 -12.65
C LEU A 222 -2.67 8.73 -11.78
N SER A 223 -3.18 9.54 -10.87
CA SER A 223 -2.36 10.33 -9.95
C SER A 223 -1.56 9.44 -9.00
N TYR A 224 -2.14 8.36 -8.48
CA TYR A 224 -1.43 7.35 -7.68
C TYR A 224 -0.31 6.69 -8.47
N ALA A 225 -0.55 6.32 -9.72
CA ALA A 225 0.46 5.68 -10.56
C ALA A 225 1.66 6.63 -10.84
N LEU A 226 1.39 7.91 -11.09
CA LEU A 226 2.42 8.94 -11.19
C LEU A 226 3.15 9.14 -9.86
N TRP A 227 2.43 9.17 -8.75
CA TRP A 227 3.01 9.25 -7.42
C TRP A 227 3.99 8.10 -7.13
N PHE A 228 3.66 6.85 -7.49
CA PHE A 228 4.58 5.72 -7.35
C PHE A 228 5.88 5.94 -8.12
N THR A 229 5.80 6.50 -9.33
CA THR A 229 7.00 6.83 -10.14
C THR A 229 7.85 7.91 -9.46
N VAL A 230 7.22 8.94 -8.94
CA VAL A 230 7.88 10.02 -8.18
C VAL A 230 8.48 9.48 -6.87
N GLN A 231 7.75 8.62 -6.16
CA GLN A 231 8.19 8.01 -4.91
C GLN A 231 9.49 7.20 -5.08
N VAL A 232 9.63 6.46 -6.19
CA VAL A 232 10.87 5.72 -6.49
C VAL A 232 12.03 6.68 -6.68
N ARG A 233 11.84 7.82 -7.35
CA ARG A 233 12.87 8.84 -7.53
C ARG A 233 13.22 9.54 -6.23
N LEU A 234 12.21 9.87 -5.41
CA LEU A 234 12.42 10.45 -4.08
C LEU A 234 13.22 9.49 -3.19
N ALA A 235 12.89 8.19 -3.17
CA ALA A 235 13.61 7.19 -2.37
C ALA A 235 15.09 7.04 -2.77
N LYS A 236 15.43 7.25 -4.05
CA LYS A 236 16.83 7.29 -4.53
C LYS A 236 17.55 8.57 -4.13
N ALA A 237 16.86 9.72 -4.19
CA ALA A 237 17.44 11.02 -3.82
C ALA A 237 17.56 11.18 -2.29
N PHE A 238 16.62 10.64 -1.55
CA PHE A 238 16.52 10.74 -0.09
C PHE A 238 16.12 9.39 0.52
N PRO A 239 17.07 8.51 0.85
CA PRO A 239 16.84 7.15 1.33
C PRO A 239 16.45 7.11 2.82
N SER A 240 15.55 7.98 3.24
CA SER A 240 14.94 8.05 4.58
C SER A 240 13.45 7.78 4.46
N ARG A 241 12.97 6.71 5.07
CA ARG A 241 11.54 6.34 5.01
C ARG A 241 10.69 7.22 5.92
N TYR A 242 11.12 7.39 7.15
CA TYR A 242 10.35 8.14 8.16
C TYR A 242 10.33 9.64 7.84
N TRP A 243 11.47 10.25 7.55
CA TRP A 243 11.52 11.68 7.17
C TRP A 243 10.80 11.96 5.87
N ALA A 244 10.98 11.11 4.84
CA ALA A 244 10.26 11.27 3.58
C ALA A 244 8.74 11.25 3.79
N THR A 245 8.21 10.33 4.62
CA THR A 245 6.78 10.25 4.93
C THR A 245 6.33 11.46 5.73
N THR A 246 7.03 11.82 6.81
CA THR A 246 6.68 12.98 7.66
C THR A 246 6.63 14.26 6.84
N LEU A 247 7.67 14.53 6.05
CA LEU A 247 7.77 15.75 5.24
C LEU A 247 6.75 15.76 4.08
N THR A 248 6.49 14.60 3.46
CA THR A 248 5.45 14.49 2.43
C THR A 248 4.05 14.75 3.03
N CYS A 249 3.75 14.23 4.22
CA CYS A 249 2.49 14.49 4.90
C CYS A 249 2.37 15.98 5.31
N ALA A 250 3.42 16.56 5.87
CA ALA A 250 3.43 17.98 6.25
C ALA A 250 3.25 18.90 5.03
N MET A 251 4.00 18.65 3.94
CA MET A 251 3.88 19.39 2.68
C MET A 251 2.53 19.18 2.04
N GLY A 252 2.02 17.94 2.04
CA GLY A 252 0.69 17.61 1.51
C GLY A 252 -0.44 18.27 2.30
N SER A 253 -0.30 18.39 3.63
CA SER A 253 -1.24 19.14 4.48
C SER A 253 -1.23 20.62 4.10
N MET A 254 -0.06 21.23 3.93
CA MET A 254 0.08 22.64 3.53
C MET A 254 -0.52 22.91 2.14
N GLN A 255 -0.19 22.08 1.15
CA GLN A 255 -0.75 22.21 -0.20
C GLN A 255 -2.26 21.98 -0.21
N SER A 256 -2.76 20.98 0.53
CA SER A 256 -4.20 20.73 0.66
C SER A 256 -4.93 21.87 1.37
N PHE A 257 -4.28 22.53 2.33
CA PHE A 257 -4.82 23.74 2.97
C PHE A 257 -4.99 24.87 1.96
N VAL A 258 -3.98 25.16 1.16
CA VAL A 258 -4.05 26.17 0.10
C VAL A 258 -5.20 25.87 -0.84
N VAL A 259 -5.28 24.66 -1.41
CA VAL A 259 -6.36 24.26 -2.31
C VAL A 259 -7.72 24.30 -1.60
N GLY A 260 -7.77 23.83 -0.34
CA GLY A 260 -8.99 23.84 0.46
C GLY A 260 -9.53 25.24 0.70
N VAL A 261 -8.68 26.22 0.98
CA VAL A 261 -9.09 27.64 1.16
C VAL A 261 -9.66 28.23 -0.13
N PHE A 262 -9.07 27.91 -1.29
CA PHE A 262 -9.61 28.36 -2.58
C PHE A 262 -10.96 27.73 -2.91
N LEU A 263 -11.18 26.46 -2.53
CA LEU A 263 -12.43 25.74 -2.82
C LEU A 263 -13.52 25.97 -1.77
N SER A 264 -13.15 26.39 -0.57
CA SER A 264 -14.06 26.54 0.58
C SER A 264 -13.78 27.84 1.32
N HIS A 265 -14.53 28.88 0.99
CA HIS A 265 -14.38 30.21 1.60
C HIS A 265 -15.04 30.33 2.98
N ASN A 266 -15.80 29.29 3.42
CA ASN A 266 -16.54 29.34 4.67
C ASN A 266 -15.68 28.84 5.85
N LYS A 267 -15.31 29.74 6.75
CA LYS A 267 -14.52 29.43 7.96
C LYS A 267 -15.19 28.39 8.88
N ALA A 268 -16.52 28.27 8.83
CA ALA A 268 -17.25 27.29 9.65
C ALA A 268 -16.94 25.83 9.27
N GLU A 269 -16.60 25.57 7.99
CA GLU A 269 -16.25 24.23 7.49
C GLU A 269 -14.90 23.73 8.02
N TRP A 270 -14.05 24.62 8.51
CA TRP A 270 -12.74 24.30 9.08
C TRP A 270 -12.78 24.04 10.61
N LYS A 271 -13.93 24.27 11.26
CA LYS A 271 -14.08 23.98 12.68
C LYS A 271 -14.28 22.47 12.88
N LEU A 272 -13.30 21.80 13.43
CA LEU A 272 -13.42 20.42 13.88
C LEU A 272 -14.28 20.39 15.14
N LYS A 273 -15.38 19.63 15.11
CA LYS A 273 -16.21 19.37 16.31
C LYS A 273 -15.70 18.10 16.99
N TRP A 274 -15.96 17.98 18.28
CA TRP A 274 -15.69 16.76 19.06
C TRP A 274 -16.75 15.69 18.73
N ASP A 275 -16.72 15.19 17.50
CA ASP A 275 -17.66 14.21 16.97
C ASP A 275 -16.94 13.19 16.07
N LEU A 276 -17.72 12.47 15.25
CA LEU A 276 -17.22 11.50 14.28
C LEU A 276 -16.12 12.05 13.37
N GLN A 277 -16.12 13.37 13.08
CA GLN A 277 -15.12 13.97 12.19
C GLN A 277 -13.73 13.96 12.83
N LEU A 278 -13.63 14.34 14.12
CA LEU A 278 -12.38 14.29 14.86
C LEU A 278 -11.89 12.84 15.01
N LEU A 279 -12.78 11.91 15.37
CA LEU A 279 -12.43 10.48 15.43
C LEU A 279 -11.85 9.98 14.11
N THR A 280 -12.49 10.33 12.99
CA THR A 280 -12.03 9.94 11.64
C THR A 280 -10.63 10.46 11.34
N VAL A 281 -10.37 11.72 11.66
CA VAL A 281 -9.09 12.38 11.40
C VAL A 281 -7.97 11.76 12.25
N VAL A 282 -8.20 11.60 13.56
CA VAL A 282 -7.22 11.00 14.48
C VAL A 282 -6.96 9.53 14.12
N TYR A 283 -8.01 8.75 13.92
CA TYR A 283 -7.88 7.36 13.53
C TYR A 283 -7.09 7.21 12.23
N SER A 284 -7.43 7.99 11.19
CA SER A 284 -6.75 7.93 9.89
C SER A 284 -5.28 8.33 9.98
N GLY A 285 -4.95 9.34 10.78
CA GLY A 285 -3.58 9.82 10.95
C GLY A 285 -2.71 8.81 11.70
N VAL A 286 -3.19 8.35 12.86
CA VAL A 286 -2.41 7.47 13.76
C VAL A 286 -2.38 6.03 13.24
N PHE A 287 -3.55 5.41 13.05
CA PHE A 287 -3.63 3.99 12.74
C PHE A 287 -3.35 3.71 11.26
N ASN A 288 -4.06 4.36 10.35
CA ASN A 288 -3.93 4.07 8.93
C ASN A 288 -2.65 4.63 8.29
N THR A 289 -2.07 5.71 8.83
CA THR A 289 -0.81 6.23 8.30
C THR A 289 0.36 5.83 9.21
N GLY A 290 0.31 6.09 10.51
CA GLY A 290 1.42 5.83 11.43
C GLY A 290 1.70 4.33 11.60
N ILE A 291 0.77 3.60 12.21
CA ILE A 291 0.96 2.16 12.52
C ILE A 291 1.06 1.32 11.25
N THR A 292 0.18 1.57 10.28
CA THR A 292 0.19 0.85 9.00
C THR A 292 1.52 1.02 8.27
N PHE A 293 2.09 2.24 8.27
CA PHE A 293 3.40 2.48 7.66
C PHE A 293 4.50 1.62 8.29
N VAL A 294 4.52 1.50 9.62
CA VAL A 294 5.49 0.65 10.33
C VAL A 294 5.31 -0.82 9.97
N LEU A 295 4.06 -1.32 10.00
CA LEU A 295 3.75 -2.72 9.69
C LEU A 295 4.09 -3.07 8.24
N ILE A 296 3.73 -2.21 7.28
CA ILE A 296 4.06 -2.41 5.86
C ILE A 296 5.58 -2.36 5.65
N SER A 297 6.28 -1.41 6.28
CA SER A 297 7.75 -1.32 6.18
C SER A 297 8.43 -2.55 6.73
N TRP A 298 7.93 -3.08 7.84
CA TRP A 298 8.41 -4.34 8.42
C TRP A 298 8.17 -5.53 7.46
N ALA A 299 6.96 -5.66 6.91
CA ALA A 299 6.63 -6.73 5.97
C ALA A 299 7.48 -6.67 4.68
N ILE A 300 7.69 -5.47 4.13
CA ILE A 300 8.55 -5.27 2.95
C ILE A 300 9.99 -5.68 3.24
N SER A 301 10.52 -5.36 4.42
CA SER A 301 11.89 -5.71 4.79
C SER A 301 12.11 -7.23 4.92
N ARG A 302 11.04 -7.99 5.25
CA ARG A 302 11.11 -9.45 5.47
C ARG A 302 10.70 -10.27 4.24
N ARG A 303 9.65 -9.88 3.53
CA ARG A 303 9.06 -10.64 2.41
C ARG A 303 9.12 -9.92 1.06
N GLY A 304 9.67 -8.71 1.04
CA GLY A 304 9.77 -7.89 -0.17
C GLY A 304 8.53 -7.07 -0.49
N PRO A 305 8.64 -6.15 -1.50
CA PRO A 305 7.63 -5.12 -1.77
C PRO A 305 6.33 -5.64 -2.38
N ILE A 306 6.30 -6.87 -2.90
CA ILE A 306 5.09 -7.48 -3.50
C ILE A 306 4.16 -8.06 -2.44
N TYR A 307 4.69 -8.39 -1.26
CA TYR A 307 3.93 -9.07 -0.21
C TYR A 307 2.71 -8.27 0.30
N PRO A 308 2.81 -6.97 0.68
CA PRO A 308 1.66 -6.21 1.14
C PRO A 308 0.53 -6.06 0.12
N PRO A 309 0.79 -5.76 -1.19
CA PRO A 309 -0.28 -5.65 -2.19
C PRO A 309 -1.12 -6.92 -2.40
N MET A 310 -0.58 -8.11 -2.07
CA MET A 310 -1.35 -9.36 -2.17
C MET A 310 -2.55 -9.39 -1.21
N PHE A 311 -2.49 -8.62 -0.11
CA PHE A 311 -3.58 -8.54 0.86
C PHE A 311 -4.64 -7.48 0.52
N ASN A 312 -4.42 -6.65 -0.50
CA ASN A 312 -5.39 -5.60 -0.88
C ASN A 312 -6.75 -6.18 -1.32
N SER A 313 -6.76 -7.37 -1.93
CA SER A 313 -7.99 -8.07 -2.27
C SER A 313 -8.83 -8.44 -1.05
N LEU A 314 -8.19 -8.70 0.10
CA LEU A 314 -8.88 -8.94 1.36
C LEU A 314 -9.60 -7.68 1.84
N SER A 315 -8.98 -6.49 1.73
CA SER A 315 -9.63 -5.21 2.00
C SER A 315 -10.89 -5.01 1.17
N LEU A 316 -10.85 -5.39 -0.11
CA LEU A 316 -12.00 -5.28 -1.01
C LEU A 316 -13.17 -6.14 -0.52
N ILE A 317 -12.92 -7.40 -0.15
CA ILE A 317 -13.95 -8.30 0.37
C ILE A 317 -14.54 -7.75 1.68
N ILE A 318 -13.68 -7.41 2.64
CA ILE A 318 -14.10 -6.90 3.94
C ILE A 318 -14.90 -5.59 3.77
N THR A 319 -14.41 -4.66 2.95
CA THR A 319 -15.10 -3.38 2.72
C THR A 319 -16.46 -3.59 2.06
N THR A 320 -16.59 -4.49 1.09
CA THR A 320 -17.86 -4.77 0.42
C THR A 320 -18.91 -5.33 1.40
N VAL A 321 -18.51 -6.24 2.28
CA VAL A 321 -19.39 -6.80 3.31
C VAL A 321 -19.78 -5.73 4.33
N VAL A 322 -18.82 -4.97 4.84
CA VAL A 322 -19.06 -3.94 5.87
C VAL A 322 -19.88 -2.77 5.31
N ASP A 323 -19.59 -2.32 4.08
CA ASP A 323 -20.35 -1.27 3.39
C ASP A 323 -21.82 -1.66 3.22
N SER A 324 -22.08 -2.94 2.91
CA SER A 324 -23.46 -3.46 2.81
C SER A 324 -24.16 -3.57 4.17
N VAL A 325 -23.47 -4.10 5.19
CA VAL A 325 -24.05 -4.34 6.52
C VAL A 325 -24.24 -3.04 7.31
N LEU A 326 -23.25 -2.15 7.32
CA LEU A 326 -23.25 -0.92 8.12
C LEU A 326 -23.93 0.25 7.41
N LEU A 327 -23.62 0.45 6.12
CA LEU A 327 -24.12 1.58 5.35
C LEU A 327 -25.37 1.25 4.53
N GLY A 328 -25.81 -0.01 4.52
CA GLY A 328 -27.00 -0.45 3.82
C GLY A 328 -26.88 -0.33 2.29
N THR A 329 -25.67 -0.35 1.74
CA THR A 329 -25.49 -0.30 0.29
C THR A 329 -25.96 -1.59 -0.35
N SER A 330 -26.79 -1.47 -1.39
CA SER A 330 -27.32 -2.61 -2.12
C SER A 330 -26.21 -3.35 -2.85
N ILE A 331 -26.07 -4.66 -2.60
CA ILE A 331 -25.14 -5.51 -3.34
C ILE A 331 -25.83 -6.00 -4.61
N TYR A 332 -25.24 -5.72 -5.75
CA TYR A 332 -25.70 -6.21 -7.05
C TYR A 332 -24.87 -7.41 -7.51
N LEU A 333 -25.46 -8.31 -8.27
CA LEU A 333 -24.78 -9.47 -8.83
C LEU A 333 -23.55 -9.05 -9.69
N GLY A 334 -23.67 -7.96 -10.45
CA GLY A 334 -22.56 -7.40 -11.20
C GLY A 334 -21.39 -6.95 -10.33
N SER A 335 -21.68 -6.37 -9.15
CA SER A 335 -20.63 -5.99 -8.20
C SER A 335 -19.88 -7.20 -7.65
N VAL A 336 -20.55 -8.30 -7.34
CA VAL A 336 -19.93 -9.54 -6.85
C VAL A 336 -19.06 -10.17 -7.94
N LEU A 337 -19.61 -10.35 -9.14
CA LEU A 337 -18.86 -10.93 -10.27
C LEU A 337 -17.66 -10.08 -10.65
N GLY A 338 -17.82 -8.76 -10.74
CA GLY A 338 -16.71 -7.85 -11.04
C GLY A 338 -15.64 -7.84 -9.96
N THR A 339 -16.03 -7.90 -8.68
CA THR A 339 -15.08 -8.03 -7.56
C THR A 339 -14.28 -9.33 -7.63
N LEU A 340 -14.92 -10.46 -7.95
CA LEU A 340 -14.22 -11.73 -8.16
C LEU A 340 -13.21 -11.64 -9.32
N LEU A 341 -13.61 -11.04 -10.45
CA LEU A 341 -12.70 -10.82 -11.58
C LEU A 341 -11.52 -9.95 -11.20
N ILE A 342 -11.73 -8.88 -10.43
CA ILE A 342 -10.65 -8.00 -9.94
C ILE A 342 -9.68 -8.80 -9.07
N ILE A 343 -10.17 -9.62 -8.15
CA ILE A 343 -9.34 -10.44 -7.26
C ILE A 343 -8.48 -11.41 -8.08
N VAL A 344 -9.11 -12.20 -8.96
CA VAL A 344 -8.41 -13.17 -9.81
C VAL A 344 -7.37 -12.46 -10.69
N GLY A 345 -7.75 -11.37 -11.34
CA GLY A 345 -6.85 -10.56 -12.17
C GLY A 345 -5.67 -9.99 -11.40
N LEU A 346 -5.91 -9.45 -10.20
CA LEU A 346 -4.86 -8.90 -9.33
C LEU A 346 -3.88 -9.98 -8.89
N TYR A 347 -4.35 -11.16 -8.49
CA TYR A 347 -3.46 -12.27 -8.13
C TYR A 347 -2.63 -12.76 -9.32
N ALA A 348 -3.24 -12.90 -10.51
CA ALA A 348 -2.51 -13.27 -11.73
C ALA A 348 -1.41 -12.24 -12.06
N PHE A 349 -1.73 -10.94 -11.97
CA PHE A 349 -0.77 -9.86 -12.20
C PHE A 349 0.39 -9.89 -11.18
N LEU A 350 0.08 -9.96 -9.89
CA LEU A 350 1.09 -9.97 -8.81
C LEU A 350 1.96 -11.24 -8.86
N TRP A 351 1.37 -12.38 -9.21
CA TRP A 351 2.12 -13.61 -9.42
C TRP A 351 3.14 -13.48 -10.57
N GLY A 352 2.69 -12.93 -11.72
CA GLY A 352 3.58 -12.65 -12.85
C GLY A 352 4.73 -11.71 -12.49
N LYS A 353 4.44 -10.64 -11.75
CA LYS A 353 5.46 -9.68 -11.26
C LYS A 353 6.42 -10.31 -10.25
N SER A 354 5.93 -11.17 -9.35
CA SER A 354 6.76 -11.91 -8.39
C SER A 354 7.74 -12.85 -9.09
N LYS A 355 7.27 -13.60 -10.11
CA LYS A 355 8.12 -14.50 -10.90
C LYS A 355 9.18 -13.74 -11.69
N GLU A 356 8.84 -12.60 -12.27
CA GLU A 356 9.80 -11.72 -12.95
C GLU A 356 10.93 -11.29 -12.02
N LEU A 357 10.59 -10.83 -10.80
CA LEU A 357 11.59 -10.42 -9.81
C LEU A 357 12.48 -11.58 -9.35
N GLN A 358 11.91 -12.77 -9.14
CA GLN A 358 12.68 -13.96 -8.79
C GLN A 358 13.70 -14.31 -9.90
N LEU A 359 13.29 -14.27 -11.16
CA LEU A 359 14.17 -14.53 -12.31
C LEU A 359 15.28 -13.47 -12.42
N ALA A 360 14.95 -12.19 -12.23
CA ALA A 360 15.93 -11.11 -12.26
C ALA A 360 16.96 -11.25 -11.13
N THR A 361 16.52 -11.60 -9.92
CA THR A 361 17.42 -11.82 -8.77
C THR A 361 18.33 -13.04 -8.98
N ALA A 362 17.79 -14.13 -9.56
CA ALA A 362 18.57 -15.33 -9.89
C ALA A 362 19.65 -15.03 -10.94
N ALA A 363 19.31 -14.27 -11.99
CA ALA A 363 20.26 -13.84 -13.01
C ALA A 363 21.37 -12.96 -12.43
N GLN A 364 21.06 -12.05 -11.53
CA GLN A 364 22.07 -11.22 -10.85
C GLN A 364 23.03 -12.03 -9.98
N LYS A 365 22.53 -13.05 -9.28
CA LYS A 365 23.37 -13.96 -8.47
C LYS A 365 24.34 -14.73 -9.36
N GLN A 366 23.90 -15.27 -10.48
CA GLN A 366 24.76 -16.00 -11.42
C GLN A 366 25.84 -15.10 -12.02
N THR A 367 25.51 -13.86 -12.36
CA THR A 367 26.48 -12.88 -12.88
C THR A 367 27.49 -12.45 -11.81
N GLY A 368 27.05 -12.28 -10.56
CA GLY A 368 27.93 -11.97 -9.41
C GLY A 368 28.87 -13.11 -9.05
N GLU A 369 28.45 -14.36 -9.20
CA GLU A 369 29.25 -15.53 -8.93
C GLU A 369 30.31 -15.81 -10.03
N GLN A 370 30.02 -15.43 -11.29
CA GLN A 370 30.98 -15.47 -12.40
C GLN A 370 32.03 -14.37 -12.35
N VAL A 371 31.81 -13.28 -11.61
CA VAL A 371 32.75 -12.13 -11.43
C VAL A 371 33.61 -12.30 -10.17
N ALA A 372 33.37 -13.32 -9.32
CA ALA A 372 34.26 -13.61 -8.20
C ALA A 372 35.65 -13.98 -8.76
N PRO A 373 36.74 -13.29 -8.36
CA PRO A 373 38.07 -13.61 -8.86
C PRO A 373 38.42 -15.05 -8.50
N ALA A 374 38.95 -15.78 -9.49
CA ALA A 374 39.46 -17.13 -9.26
C ALA A 374 40.39 -17.12 -8.05
N PRO A 375 40.35 -18.14 -7.17
CA PRO A 375 41.24 -18.20 -6.04
C PRO A 375 42.70 -18.12 -6.55
N ALA A 376 43.46 -17.20 -5.96
CA ALA A 376 44.85 -16.98 -6.34
C ALA A 376 45.59 -18.31 -6.29
N PRO A 377 46.43 -18.66 -7.32
CA PRO A 377 47.17 -19.88 -7.34
C PRO A 377 48.01 -19.99 -6.06
N ALA A 378 47.94 -21.17 -5.39
CA ALA A 378 48.66 -21.45 -4.18
C ALA A 378 50.16 -21.12 -4.36
N ALA A 379 50.72 -20.28 -3.49
CA ALA A 379 52.10 -19.95 -3.49
C ALA A 379 52.95 -21.23 -3.44
N PRO A 380 54.02 -21.32 -4.27
CA PRO A 380 54.89 -22.52 -4.26
C PRO A 380 55.51 -22.72 -2.87
N PRO A 381 55.72 -23.95 -2.45
CA PRO A 381 56.31 -24.22 -1.14
C PRO A 381 57.69 -23.60 -1.01
N ARG A 382 57.92 -22.80 0.04
CA ARG A 382 59.22 -22.25 0.39
C ARG A 382 60.20 -23.41 0.57
N GLN A 383 61.19 -23.55 -0.33
CA GLN A 383 62.34 -24.38 -0.14
C GLN A 383 63.10 -23.87 1.11
N ARG A 384 63.16 -24.75 2.13
CA ARG A 384 64.07 -24.57 3.25
C ARG A 384 65.52 -24.73 2.68
N GLY A 385 66.16 -23.58 2.55
CA GLY A 385 67.60 -23.58 2.31
C GLY A 385 68.29 -24.24 3.49
N GLY A 386 68.90 -25.39 3.23
CA GLY A 386 69.82 -26.01 4.17
C GLY A 386 71.05 -25.12 4.38
N GLY A 387 71.23 -24.75 5.64
CA GLY A 387 72.51 -24.18 6.05
C GLY A 387 73.53 -25.31 6.14
N GLU A 388 74.58 -25.18 5.38
CA GLU A 388 75.78 -25.98 5.55
C GLU A 388 76.88 -25.05 6.02
N MET A 389 77.52 -25.49 7.09
CA MET A 389 78.67 -24.85 7.73
C MET A 389 79.93 -24.90 6.83
N ALA A 390 80.69 -23.85 6.81
CA ALA A 390 82.14 -23.83 6.94
C ALA A 390 82.60 -22.42 7.34
#